data_6c33a3126e25c2e9af4b10768fea21ab
#
_entry.id   6c33a3126e25c2e9af4b10768fea21ab
#
_cell.length_a   1.000
_cell.length_b   1.000
_cell.length_c   1.000
_cell.angle_alpha   90.00
_cell.angle_beta   90.00
_cell.angle_gamma   90.00
#
_symmetry.space_group_name_H-M   'P 1'
#
loop_
_entity.id
_entity.type
_entity.pdbx_description
1 polymer ?
#
loop_
_entity_poly.entity_id
_entity_poly.type
_entity_poly.pdbx_seq_one_letter_code
_entity_poly.pdbx_strand_id
1 'polypeptide(L)'
;AVFHHGDHTPQEFFPTDKHKEIARQHGYGQLTKFGIQQQYELGQYMRRRYSYFLSVVYKRSEIYVQSTDCDQTLMSAQATLAGLYPPTQEHIWNPRILWQPIPVHTVPLSHDNLLYVPFSHCPKYNELLRETFATRDFQKQLKQYRDINNYTLPAWATQGIRTKLIKLSELLLQAEFGFHKQIQKSRLQGGLLLKTILKHMSDARKPSHHQKMIIYSAHATTIVALQMALHVFNGKLPPYSACHFFELYQEKNGQYTIEMYYRNNTLRDPHPLTLPGCSFRCPLERFTHLVSPVLIQHWTRECRI
;
A
#
# COMPACT_ATOMS: atom_id res chain seq x y z
N ALA A 1 -0.95 2.84 -9.13
CA ALA A 1 -0.85 1.61 -8.34
C ALA A 1 -0.21 1.90 -6.99
N VAL A 2 -0.71 1.29 -5.94
CA VAL A 2 -0.15 1.35 -4.58
C VAL A 2 0.09 -0.08 -4.13
N PHE A 3 1.32 -0.44 -3.78
CA PHE A 3 1.63 -1.81 -3.39
C PHE A 3 2.39 -1.92 -2.07
N HIS A 4 2.18 -3.05 -1.40
CA HIS A 4 2.94 -3.50 -0.24
C HIS A 4 4.29 -4.06 -0.72
N HIS A 5 5.37 -3.75 -0.01
CA HIS A 5 6.70 -4.31 -0.30
C HIS A 5 6.71 -5.85 -0.28
N GLY A 6 7.78 -6.44 -0.78
CA GLY A 6 8.00 -7.90 -0.75
C GLY A 6 8.37 -8.43 0.63
N ASP A 7 8.47 -9.75 0.73
CA ASP A 7 8.96 -10.44 1.91
C ASP A 7 10.32 -9.90 2.35
N HIS A 8 10.50 -9.72 3.65
CA HIS A 8 11.70 -9.14 4.23
C HIS A 8 12.13 -9.87 5.50
N THR A 9 13.40 -9.70 5.88
CA THR A 9 13.91 -10.18 7.17
C THR A 9 13.17 -9.48 8.31
N PRO A 10 13.04 -10.11 9.49
CA PRO A 10 12.40 -9.49 10.64
C PRO A 10 13.00 -8.12 10.96
N GLN A 11 12.17 -7.19 11.39
CA GLN A 11 12.63 -5.88 11.87
C GLN A 11 13.20 -5.95 13.29
N GLU A 12 12.72 -6.92 14.09
CA GLU A 12 13.15 -7.18 15.45
C GLU A 12 13.19 -8.69 15.70
N PHE A 13 14.03 -9.11 16.63
CA PHE A 13 14.10 -10.49 17.11
C PHE A 13 13.74 -10.58 18.57
N PHE A 14 13.15 -11.71 18.92
CA PHE A 14 12.98 -12.05 20.32
C PHE A 14 14.35 -12.30 20.97
N PRO A 15 14.55 -11.97 22.25
CA PRO A 15 15.82 -12.23 22.95
C PRO A 15 16.27 -13.69 22.86
N THR A 16 15.33 -14.63 22.78
CA THR A 16 15.55 -16.08 22.71
C THR A 16 15.47 -16.65 21.30
N ASP A 17 15.39 -15.82 20.26
CA ASP A 17 15.34 -16.30 18.87
C ASP A 17 16.68 -16.92 18.48
N LYS A 18 16.64 -18.19 18.06
CA LYS A 18 17.81 -18.94 17.62
C LYS A 18 18.36 -18.47 16.26
N HIS A 19 17.55 -17.72 15.50
CA HIS A 19 17.88 -17.27 14.15
C HIS A 19 18.36 -15.81 14.09
N LYS A 20 18.50 -15.14 15.24
CA LYS A 20 18.93 -13.73 15.29
C LYS A 20 20.28 -13.46 14.62
N GLU A 21 21.19 -14.46 14.60
CA GLU A 21 22.50 -14.30 13.95
C GLU A 21 22.38 -14.27 12.42
N ILE A 22 21.41 -14.97 11.83
CA ILE A 22 21.15 -14.92 10.38
C ILE A 22 20.76 -13.51 9.96
N ALA A 23 19.93 -12.86 10.75
CA ALA A 23 19.51 -11.51 10.45
C ALA A 23 20.58 -10.45 10.77
N ARG A 24 21.46 -10.68 11.73
CA ARG A 24 22.64 -9.83 11.90
C ARG A 24 23.53 -9.82 10.66
N GLN A 25 23.64 -10.97 9.95
CA GLN A 25 24.45 -11.07 8.72
C GLN A 25 23.77 -10.42 7.52
N HIS A 26 22.43 -10.53 7.40
CA HIS A 26 21.66 -10.01 6.26
C HIS A 26 21.07 -8.62 6.48
N GLY A 27 21.10 -8.10 7.72
CA GLY A 27 20.42 -6.87 8.13
C GLY A 27 18.97 -7.10 8.54
N TYR A 28 18.44 -6.17 9.32
CA TYR A 28 17.05 -6.13 9.74
C TYR A 28 16.19 -5.43 8.68
N GLY A 29 14.96 -5.91 8.47
CA GLY A 29 14.02 -5.30 7.52
C GLY A 29 14.49 -5.30 6.07
N GLN A 30 15.43 -6.17 5.71
CA GLN A 30 15.97 -6.26 4.35
C GLN A 30 15.14 -7.17 3.47
N LEU A 31 14.92 -6.77 2.23
CA LEU A 31 14.15 -7.56 1.27
C LEU A 31 14.84 -8.91 1.01
N THR A 32 14.10 -10.01 1.15
CA THR A 32 14.63 -11.35 0.87
C THR A 32 14.67 -11.63 -0.63
N LYS A 33 15.40 -12.66 -1.05
CA LYS A 33 15.37 -13.15 -2.45
C LYS A 33 13.94 -13.50 -2.89
N PHE A 34 13.15 -14.06 -1.99
CA PHE A 34 11.74 -14.33 -2.25
C PHE A 34 10.94 -13.04 -2.43
N GLY A 35 11.15 -12.03 -1.58
CA GLY A 35 10.55 -10.71 -1.71
C GLY A 35 10.93 -10.00 -3.01
N ILE A 36 12.19 -10.10 -3.44
CA ILE A 36 12.64 -9.59 -4.75
C ILE A 36 11.84 -10.26 -5.88
N GLN A 37 11.70 -11.59 -5.83
CA GLN A 37 10.93 -12.34 -6.83
C GLN A 37 9.46 -11.94 -6.85
N GLN A 38 8.82 -11.80 -5.69
CA GLN A 38 7.43 -11.35 -5.58
C GLN A 38 7.20 -9.99 -6.28
N GLN A 39 8.11 -9.05 -6.09
CA GLN A 39 8.02 -7.72 -6.67
C GLN A 39 8.34 -7.72 -8.17
N TYR A 40 9.31 -8.50 -8.59
CA TYR A 40 9.62 -8.69 -10.00
C TYR A 40 8.41 -9.25 -10.77
N GLU A 41 7.74 -10.25 -10.21
CA GLU A 41 6.51 -10.82 -10.78
C GLU A 41 5.35 -9.81 -10.81
N LEU A 42 5.23 -8.93 -9.82
CA LEU A 42 4.28 -7.82 -9.85
C LEU A 42 4.58 -6.88 -11.04
N GLY A 43 5.85 -6.57 -11.27
CA GLY A 43 6.28 -5.77 -12.42
C GLY A 43 5.96 -6.44 -13.75
N GLN A 44 6.22 -7.75 -13.88
CA GLN A 44 5.86 -8.53 -15.06
C GLN A 44 4.33 -8.57 -15.27
N TYR A 45 3.55 -8.70 -14.21
CA TYR A 45 2.10 -8.62 -14.27
C TYR A 45 1.65 -7.26 -14.82
N MET A 46 2.20 -6.15 -14.29
CA MET A 46 1.90 -4.80 -14.78
C MET A 46 2.28 -4.64 -16.26
N ARG A 47 3.43 -5.21 -16.68
CA ARG A 47 3.86 -5.17 -18.07
C ARG A 47 2.85 -5.82 -19.01
N ARG A 48 2.32 -6.98 -18.64
CA ARG A 48 1.30 -7.68 -19.41
C ARG A 48 -0.04 -6.93 -19.40
N ARG A 49 -0.48 -6.48 -18.21
CA ARG A 49 -1.77 -5.78 -18.06
C ARG A 49 -1.83 -4.49 -18.86
N TYR A 50 -0.74 -3.73 -18.88
CA TYR A 50 -0.67 -2.41 -19.51
C TYR A 50 0.12 -2.41 -20.82
N SER A 51 0.23 -3.55 -21.49
CA SER A 51 1.04 -3.72 -22.70
C SER A 51 0.64 -2.79 -23.86
N TYR A 52 -0.65 -2.46 -23.98
CA TYR A 52 -1.17 -1.55 -25.00
C TYR A 52 -1.27 -0.08 -24.52
N PHE A 53 -0.97 0.17 -23.26
CA PHE A 53 -1.10 1.48 -22.64
C PHE A 53 0.27 2.15 -22.40
N LEU A 54 1.21 1.40 -21.83
CA LEU A 54 2.57 1.86 -21.58
C LEU A 54 3.49 1.52 -22.74
N SER A 55 4.38 2.44 -23.11
CA SER A 55 5.46 2.13 -24.02
C SER A 55 6.32 0.98 -23.50
N VAL A 56 6.77 0.10 -24.38
CA VAL A 56 7.70 -0.99 -24.03
C VAL A 56 9.02 -0.42 -23.53
N VAL A 57 9.46 0.68 -24.14
CA VAL A 57 10.63 1.44 -23.72
C VAL A 57 10.25 2.36 -22.57
N TYR A 58 11.10 2.40 -21.54
CA TYR A 58 10.93 3.35 -20.46
C TYR A 58 10.96 4.79 -20.97
N LYS A 59 9.93 5.56 -20.61
CA LYS A 59 9.83 6.99 -20.87
C LYS A 59 9.55 7.73 -19.57
N ARG A 60 10.45 8.61 -19.17
CA ARG A 60 10.29 9.44 -17.96
C ARG A 60 8.97 10.22 -17.95
N SER A 61 8.47 10.62 -19.10
CA SER A 61 7.21 11.36 -19.23
C SER A 61 5.97 10.50 -18.93
N GLU A 62 6.06 9.17 -19.07
CA GLU A 62 4.92 8.27 -18.90
C GLU A 62 4.73 7.76 -17.47
N ILE A 63 5.81 7.63 -16.70
CA ILE A 63 5.77 6.96 -15.39
C ILE A 63 6.48 7.77 -14.30
N TYR A 64 5.89 7.80 -13.14
CA TYR A 64 6.47 8.33 -11.90
C TYR A 64 6.41 7.28 -10.81
N VAL A 65 7.50 7.08 -10.08
CA VAL A 65 7.63 6.10 -9.01
C VAL A 65 8.08 6.78 -7.73
N GLN A 66 7.33 6.57 -6.66
CA GLN A 66 7.66 7.05 -5.33
C GLN A 66 7.60 5.90 -4.33
N SER A 67 8.56 5.88 -3.41
CA SER A 67 8.64 4.92 -2.30
C SER A 67 8.72 5.65 -0.96
N THR A 68 8.30 5.01 0.11
CA THR A 68 8.75 5.42 1.45
C THR A 68 10.27 5.23 1.55
N ASP A 69 10.90 5.98 2.46
CA ASP A 69 12.35 5.94 2.69
C ASP A 69 12.74 4.78 3.63
N CYS A 70 12.40 3.55 3.18
CA CYS A 70 12.73 2.29 3.84
C CYS A 70 13.41 1.36 2.84
N ASP A 71 14.41 0.60 3.27
CA ASP A 71 15.16 -0.30 2.39
C ASP A 71 14.22 -1.28 1.65
N GLN A 72 13.31 -1.94 2.37
CA GLN A 72 12.41 -2.92 1.78
C GLN A 72 11.45 -2.33 0.74
N THR A 73 11.02 -1.09 0.88
CA THR A 73 10.14 -0.44 -0.09
C THR A 73 10.89 0.11 -1.29
N LEU A 74 12.07 0.69 -1.08
CA LEU A 74 12.95 1.16 -2.15
C LEU A 74 13.42 0.01 -3.03
N MET A 75 13.89 -1.08 -2.42
CA MET A 75 14.31 -2.30 -3.15
C MET A 75 13.11 -2.96 -3.86
N SER A 76 11.93 -2.95 -3.25
CA SER A 76 10.69 -3.45 -3.86
C SER A 76 10.32 -2.67 -5.11
N ALA A 77 10.42 -1.34 -5.07
CA ALA A 77 10.18 -0.50 -6.24
C ALA A 77 11.14 -0.83 -7.40
N GLN A 78 12.42 -1.01 -7.09
CA GLN A 78 13.44 -1.38 -8.09
C GLN A 78 13.18 -2.76 -8.69
N ALA A 79 12.84 -3.76 -7.88
CA ALA A 79 12.51 -5.10 -8.36
C ALA A 79 11.25 -5.10 -9.25
N THR A 80 10.23 -4.33 -8.87
CA THR A 80 9.03 -4.15 -9.68
C THR A 80 9.35 -3.49 -11.01
N LEU A 81 10.18 -2.46 -11.02
CA LEU A 81 10.61 -1.78 -12.24
C LEU A 81 11.44 -2.68 -13.15
N ALA A 82 12.26 -3.57 -12.59
CA ALA A 82 13.01 -4.56 -13.38
C ALA A 82 12.06 -5.51 -14.15
N GLY A 83 10.94 -5.91 -13.55
CA GLY A 83 9.91 -6.71 -14.23
C GLY A 83 9.05 -5.92 -15.20
N LEU A 84 8.82 -4.64 -14.94
CA LEU A 84 7.99 -3.76 -15.77
C LEU A 84 8.73 -3.24 -17.00
N TYR A 85 10.01 -2.91 -16.86
CA TYR A 85 10.84 -2.31 -17.90
C TYR A 85 12.18 -3.04 -18.09
N PRO A 86 12.20 -4.31 -18.47
CA PRO A 86 13.45 -4.92 -18.94
C PRO A 86 13.95 -4.14 -20.17
N PRO A 87 15.25 -3.80 -20.25
CA PRO A 87 15.78 -3.06 -21.38
C PRO A 87 15.65 -3.86 -22.67
N THR A 88 15.32 -3.18 -23.76
CA THR A 88 15.16 -3.77 -25.09
C THR A 88 16.13 -3.16 -26.07
N GLN A 89 16.77 -3.99 -26.92
CA GLN A 89 17.62 -3.59 -28.05
C GLN A 89 18.53 -2.39 -27.76
N GLU A 90 18.20 -1.20 -28.29
CA GLU A 90 19.00 0.02 -28.17
C GLU A 90 19.18 0.52 -26.71
N HIS A 91 18.33 0.06 -25.78
CA HIS A 91 18.38 0.43 -24.37
C HIS A 91 19.21 -0.56 -23.55
N ILE A 92 19.74 -1.64 -24.17
CA ILE A 92 20.66 -2.57 -23.52
C ILE A 92 22.03 -1.88 -23.45
N TRP A 93 22.35 -1.35 -22.30
CA TRP A 93 23.65 -0.70 -22.04
C TRP A 93 24.77 -1.71 -21.72
N ASN A 94 24.40 -2.92 -21.24
CA ASN A 94 25.32 -4.04 -21.02
C ASN A 94 24.58 -5.36 -21.34
N PRO A 95 25.06 -6.16 -22.31
CA PRO A 95 24.37 -7.37 -22.74
C PRO A 95 24.30 -8.48 -21.68
N ARG A 96 25.10 -8.39 -20.60
CA ARG A 96 25.08 -9.33 -19.50
C ARG A 96 24.09 -8.96 -18.40
N ILE A 97 23.55 -7.72 -18.42
CA ILE A 97 22.70 -7.18 -17.37
C ILE A 97 21.40 -6.69 -18.00
N LEU A 98 20.35 -7.52 -17.92
CA LEU A 98 19.02 -7.15 -18.42
C LEU A 98 18.28 -6.27 -17.40
N TRP A 99 18.88 -5.18 -17.04
CA TRP A 99 18.36 -4.17 -16.11
C TRP A 99 18.77 -2.77 -16.59
N GLN A 100 17.93 -1.80 -16.30
CA GLN A 100 18.23 -0.38 -16.51
C GLN A 100 17.83 0.45 -15.29
N PRO A 101 18.55 1.53 -14.96
CA PRO A 101 18.21 2.39 -13.85
C PRO A 101 16.95 3.23 -14.19
N ILE A 102 15.98 3.21 -13.26
CA ILE A 102 14.78 4.04 -13.34
C ILE A 102 14.66 4.78 -11.99
N PRO A 103 14.43 6.10 -12.00
CA PRO A 103 14.35 6.88 -10.77
C PRO A 103 13.21 6.42 -9.86
N VAL A 104 13.54 6.19 -8.59
CA VAL A 104 12.59 5.99 -7.49
C VAL A 104 12.74 7.17 -6.55
N HIS A 105 11.69 7.98 -6.44
CA HIS A 105 11.67 9.16 -5.58
C HIS A 105 11.25 8.80 -4.17
N THR A 106 11.79 9.52 -3.19
CA THR A 106 11.43 9.35 -1.79
C THR A 106 11.52 10.68 -1.05
N VAL A 107 10.92 10.72 0.13
CA VAL A 107 11.08 11.82 1.08
C VAL A 107 11.48 11.22 2.42
N PRO A 108 12.22 11.94 3.28
CA PRO A 108 12.54 11.45 4.63
C PRO A 108 11.28 11.01 5.37
N LEU A 109 11.34 9.91 6.12
CA LEU A 109 10.17 9.36 6.82
C LEU A 109 9.47 10.37 7.73
N SER A 110 10.24 11.26 8.37
CA SER A 110 9.71 12.33 9.22
C SER A 110 8.86 13.37 8.48
N HIS A 111 8.93 13.41 7.16
CA HIS A 111 8.20 14.33 6.29
C HIS A 111 7.21 13.62 5.36
N ASP A 112 7.16 12.30 5.42
CA ASP A 112 6.25 11.52 4.58
C ASP A 112 4.84 11.50 5.19
N ASN A 113 4.00 12.42 4.72
CA ASN A 113 2.58 12.50 5.07
C ASN A 113 1.68 11.77 4.06
N LEU A 114 2.29 11.08 3.09
CA LEU A 114 1.54 10.46 2.00
C LEU A 114 1.46 8.94 2.12
N LEU A 115 2.59 8.28 2.35
CA LEU A 115 2.72 6.82 2.26
C LEU A 115 3.04 6.13 3.59
N TYR A 116 3.81 6.77 4.45
CA TYR A 116 4.29 6.16 5.69
C TYR A 116 3.26 6.35 6.82
N VAL A 117 2.21 5.55 6.80
CA VAL A 117 1.10 5.58 7.78
C VAL A 117 1.23 4.48 8.83
N PRO A 118 0.72 4.67 10.06
CA PRO A 118 0.10 5.89 10.58
C PRO A 118 1.11 7.00 10.85
N PHE A 119 0.72 8.25 10.59
CA PHE A 119 1.58 9.42 10.82
C PHE A 119 1.68 9.73 12.31
N SER A 120 2.81 9.45 12.91
CA SER A 120 3.06 9.62 14.36
C SER A 120 2.97 11.09 14.83
N HIS A 121 3.19 12.03 13.93
CA HIS A 121 3.20 13.46 14.21
C HIS A 121 1.84 14.16 13.96
N CYS A 122 0.75 13.40 14.05
CA CYS A 122 -0.63 13.91 13.97
C CYS A 122 -1.33 13.76 15.34
N PRO A 123 -1.29 14.78 16.24
CA PRO A 123 -1.85 14.69 17.58
C PRO A 123 -3.33 14.29 17.59
N LYS A 124 -4.12 14.83 16.65
CA LYS A 124 -5.54 14.50 16.54
C LYS A 124 -5.79 13.02 16.23
N TYR A 125 -4.99 12.43 15.35
CA TYR A 125 -5.06 10.99 15.10
C TYR A 125 -4.73 10.17 16.35
N ASN A 126 -3.68 10.56 17.08
CA ASN A 126 -3.27 9.87 18.31
C ASN A 126 -4.36 9.94 19.39
N GLU A 127 -5.10 11.05 19.48
CA GLU A 127 -6.29 11.18 20.34
C GLU A 127 -7.37 10.18 19.93
N LEU A 128 -7.74 10.16 18.64
CA LEU A 128 -8.77 9.25 18.11
C LEU A 128 -8.40 7.78 18.29
N LEU A 129 -7.10 7.43 18.16
CA LEU A 129 -6.62 6.08 18.37
C LEU A 129 -6.74 5.66 19.85
N ARG A 130 -6.38 6.55 20.78
CA ARG A 130 -6.58 6.31 22.23
C ARG A 130 -8.05 6.10 22.58
N GLU A 131 -8.94 6.93 22.01
CA GLU A 131 -10.40 6.73 22.18
C GLU A 131 -10.83 5.35 21.65
N THR A 132 -10.33 4.93 20.48
CA THR A 132 -10.64 3.62 19.89
C THR A 132 -10.26 2.49 20.84
N PHE A 133 -9.03 2.52 21.40
CA PHE A 133 -8.57 1.50 22.35
C PHE A 133 -9.39 1.47 23.65
N ALA A 134 -9.98 2.58 24.05
CA ALA A 134 -10.83 2.67 25.23
C ALA A 134 -12.28 2.19 25.00
N THR A 135 -12.69 1.94 23.76
CA THR A 135 -14.06 1.48 23.47
C THR A 135 -14.33 0.10 24.06
N ARG A 136 -15.57 -0.13 24.53
CA ARG A 136 -15.99 -1.43 25.07
C ARG A 136 -15.86 -2.55 24.04
N ASP A 137 -16.18 -2.27 22.80
CA ASP A 137 -16.14 -3.26 21.70
C ASP A 137 -14.70 -3.70 21.40
N PHE A 138 -13.75 -2.77 21.31
CA PHE A 138 -12.34 -3.12 21.15
C PHE A 138 -11.81 -3.92 22.33
N GLN A 139 -12.09 -3.49 23.56
CA GLN A 139 -11.66 -4.18 24.79
C GLN A 139 -12.26 -5.59 24.88
N LYS A 140 -13.51 -5.76 24.45
CA LYS A 140 -14.16 -7.09 24.40
C LYS A 140 -13.45 -8.02 23.42
N GLN A 141 -13.13 -7.53 22.23
CA GLN A 141 -12.41 -8.31 21.23
C GLN A 141 -10.98 -8.62 21.69
N LEU A 142 -10.28 -7.64 22.28
CA LEU A 142 -8.92 -7.82 22.78
C LEU A 142 -8.84 -8.89 23.91
N LYS A 143 -9.86 -9.02 24.75
CA LYS A 143 -9.90 -10.07 25.79
C LYS A 143 -9.76 -11.48 25.23
N GLN A 144 -10.18 -11.74 24.00
CA GLN A 144 -10.06 -13.05 23.36
C GLN A 144 -8.60 -13.45 23.10
N TYR A 145 -7.67 -12.49 23.18
CA TYR A 145 -6.24 -12.68 22.91
C TYR A 145 -5.34 -12.61 24.15
N ARG A 146 -5.92 -12.41 25.34
CA ARG A 146 -5.16 -12.29 26.62
C ARG A 146 -4.30 -13.50 26.92
N ASP A 147 -4.74 -14.69 26.52
CA ASP A 147 -4.02 -15.95 26.79
C ASP A 147 -2.72 -16.09 25.96
N ILE A 148 -2.48 -15.21 24.98
CA ILE A 148 -1.27 -15.25 24.18
C ILE A 148 -0.03 -14.88 25.00
N ASN A 149 -0.18 -14.06 26.02
CA ASN A 149 0.93 -13.54 26.83
C ASN A 149 1.50 -14.54 27.86
N ASN A 150 0.86 -15.71 28.05
CA ASN A 150 1.27 -16.71 29.04
C ASN A 150 2.11 -17.86 28.48
N TYR A 151 2.55 -17.80 27.21
CA TYR A 151 3.26 -18.90 26.59
C TYR A 151 4.78 -18.67 26.57
N THR A 152 5.55 -19.67 27.01
CA THR A 152 7.00 -19.72 26.85
C THR A 152 7.37 -20.17 25.44
N LEU A 153 8.16 -19.36 24.73
CA LEU A 153 8.78 -19.65 23.43
C LEU A 153 9.81 -20.78 23.58
N PRO A 154 9.95 -21.79 22.75
CA PRO A 154 9.61 -21.97 21.33
C PRO A 154 8.43 -22.91 21.08
N ALA A 155 7.84 -23.52 22.06
CA ALA A 155 6.67 -24.41 21.89
C ALA A 155 5.40 -23.67 21.42
N TRP A 156 5.42 -22.36 21.45
CA TRP A 156 4.27 -21.50 21.16
C TRP A 156 3.99 -21.26 19.67
N ALA A 157 4.93 -21.52 18.77
CA ALA A 157 4.73 -21.29 17.34
C ALA A 157 3.83 -22.37 16.66
N THR A 158 2.80 -22.81 17.38
CA THR A 158 1.79 -23.73 16.84
C THR A 158 0.90 -23.00 15.81
N GLN A 159 0.26 -23.78 14.92
CA GLN A 159 -0.68 -23.24 13.94
C GLN A 159 -1.79 -22.42 14.58
N GLY A 160 -2.30 -22.86 15.74
CA GLY A 160 -3.35 -22.15 16.49
C GLY A 160 -2.89 -20.77 16.98
N ILE A 161 -1.67 -20.64 17.47
CA ILE A 161 -1.09 -19.37 17.93
C ILE A 161 -0.82 -18.44 16.75
N ARG A 162 -0.25 -18.94 15.64
CA ARG A 162 -0.07 -18.15 14.43
C ARG A 162 -1.40 -17.54 13.95
N THR A 163 -2.46 -18.36 13.93
CA THR A 163 -3.80 -17.89 13.56
C THR A 163 -4.29 -16.79 14.50
N LYS A 164 -4.09 -16.91 15.81
CA LYS A 164 -4.46 -15.88 16.80
C LYS A 164 -3.66 -14.60 16.61
N LEU A 165 -2.35 -14.69 16.36
CA LEU A 165 -1.50 -13.52 16.12
C LEU A 165 -1.90 -12.77 14.84
N ILE A 166 -2.23 -13.49 13.77
CA ILE A 166 -2.73 -12.88 12.53
C ILE A 166 -4.05 -12.14 12.81
N LYS A 167 -4.99 -12.77 13.50
CA LYS A 167 -6.27 -12.14 13.88
C LYS A 167 -6.07 -10.92 14.78
N LEU A 168 -5.12 -10.96 15.70
CA LEU A 168 -4.78 -9.81 16.54
C LEU A 168 -4.20 -8.68 15.70
N SER A 169 -3.31 -8.97 14.76
CA SER A 169 -2.79 -7.97 13.81
C SER A 169 -3.90 -7.35 12.96
N GLU A 170 -4.84 -8.16 12.47
CA GLU A 170 -6.01 -7.69 11.73
C GLU A 170 -6.90 -6.78 12.60
N LEU A 171 -7.11 -7.13 13.88
CA LEU A 171 -7.86 -6.29 14.82
C LEU A 171 -7.17 -4.95 15.09
N LEU A 172 -5.84 -4.95 15.23
CA LEU A 172 -5.07 -3.72 15.43
C LEU A 172 -5.17 -2.79 14.20
N LEU A 173 -5.06 -3.34 12.98
CA LEU A 173 -5.26 -2.56 11.77
C LEU A 173 -6.66 -1.94 11.68
N GLN A 174 -7.69 -2.69 12.08
CA GLN A 174 -9.06 -2.16 12.15
C GLN A 174 -9.18 -1.06 13.21
N ALA A 175 -8.49 -1.18 14.34
CA ALA A 175 -8.47 -0.14 15.36
C ALA A 175 -7.73 1.13 14.89
N GLU A 176 -6.62 0.97 14.19
CA GLU A 176 -5.82 2.09 13.68
C GLU A 176 -6.59 2.94 12.66
N PHE A 177 -7.30 2.32 11.72
CA PHE A 177 -7.90 3.02 10.59
C PHE A 177 -9.43 2.99 10.55
N GLY A 178 -10.05 2.17 11.37
CA GLY A 178 -11.50 2.00 11.41
C GLY A 178 -12.03 1.88 12.83
N PHE A 179 -13.04 0.98 13.02
CA PHE A 179 -13.66 0.62 14.28
C PHE A 179 -14.43 1.76 14.98
N HIS A 180 -13.75 2.84 15.34
CA HIS A 180 -14.31 4.00 16.02
C HIS A 180 -13.88 5.26 15.26
N LYS A 181 -14.84 6.15 14.96
CA LYS A 181 -14.59 7.39 14.22
C LYS A 181 -13.77 7.17 12.93
N GLN A 182 -14.15 6.17 12.15
CA GLN A 182 -13.43 5.75 10.94
C GLN A 182 -13.23 6.89 9.94
N ILE A 183 -14.27 7.68 9.66
CA ILE A 183 -14.17 8.81 8.70
C ILE A 183 -13.11 9.81 9.15
N GLN A 184 -13.09 10.17 10.43
CA GLN A 184 -12.12 11.12 10.96
C GLN A 184 -10.68 10.58 10.89
N LYS A 185 -10.45 9.31 11.27
CA LYS A 185 -9.13 8.69 11.14
C LYS A 185 -8.71 8.51 9.69
N SER A 186 -9.62 8.07 8.83
CA SER A 186 -9.34 7.93 7.39
C SER A 186 -8.96 9.26 6.76
N ARG A 187 -9.65 10.34 7.15
CA ARG A 187 -9.34 11.69 6.70
C ARG A 187 -7.90 12.11 7.03
N LEU A 188 -7.42 11.76 8.22
CA LEU A 188 -6.09 12.13 8.70
C LEU A 188 -4.98 11.19 8.19
N GLN A 189 -5.30 9.98 7.78
CA GLN A 189 -4.32 8.94 7.41
C GLN A 189 -4.38 8.60 5.91
N GLY A 190 -5.39 7.92 5.43
CA GLY A 190 -5.52 7.53 4.02
C GLY A 190 -6.03 8.64 3.09
N GLY A 191 -6.67 9.66 3.65
CA GLY A 191 -7.37 10.69 2.88
C GLY A 191 -6.46 11.56 2.02
N LEU A 192 -5.23 11.85 2.47
CA LEU A 192 -4.28 12.63 1.67
C LEU A 192 -3.81 11.85 0.44
N LEU A 193 -3.52 10.56 0.59
CA LEU A 193 -3.15 9.70 -0.54
C LEU A 193 -4.30 9.61 -1.54
N LEU A 194 -5.53 9.38 -1.07
CA LEU A 194 -6.71 9.31 -1.92
C LEU A 194 -6.94 10.64 -2.67
N LYS A 195 -6.81 11.77 -1.98
CA LYS A 195 -6.90 13.11 -2.59
C LYS A 195 -5.85 13.28 -3.69
N THR A 196 -4.61 12.85 -3.43
CA THR A 196 -3.50 12.94 -4.39
C THR A 196 -3.78 12.08 -5.62
N ILE A 197 -4.28 10.85 -5.43
CA ILE A 197 -4.65 9.95 -6.54
C ILE A 197 -5.76 10.59 -7.39
N LEU A 198 -6.81 11.11 -6.77
CA LEU A 198 -7.92 11.76 -7.49
C LEU A 198 -7.47 13.03 -8.24
N LYS A 199 -6.52 13.78 -7.67
CA LYS A 199 -5.91 14.93 -8.35
C LYS A 199 -5.16 14.49 -9.61
N HIS A 200 -4.37 13.44 -9.55
CA HIS A 200 -3.69 12.89 -10.72
C HIS A 200 -4.68 12.43 -11.79
N MET A 201 -5.78 11.79 -11.41
CA MET A 201 -6.82 11.39 -12.35
C MET A 201 -7.53 12.58 -12.97
N SER A 202 -7.81 13.62 -12.20
CA SER A 202 -8.37 14.87 -12.72
C SER A 202 -7.42 15.55 -13.70
N ASP A 203 -6.13 15.61 -13.38
CA ASP A 203 -5.10 16.18 -14.25
C ASP A 203 -4.89 15.38 -15.53
N ALA A 204 -5.08 14.07 -15.50
CA ALA A 204 -4.95 13.18 -16.66
C ALA A 204 -5.97 13.50 -17.79
N ARG A 205 -7.03 14.24 -17.50
CA ARG A 205 -8.01 14.73 -18.49
C ARG A 205 -7.48 15.89 -19.34
N LYS A 206 -6.40 16.54 -18.90
CA LYS A 206 -5.84 17.70 -19.58
C LYS A 206 -5.02 17.26 -20.80
N PRO A 207 -5.16 17.93 -21.97
CA PRO A 207 -4.40 17.56 -23.18
C PRO A 207 -2.87 17.63 -23.00
N SER A 208 -2.39 18.49 -22.10
CA SER A 208 -0.97 18.64 -21.80
C SER A 208 -0.40 17.55 -20.88
N HIS A 209 -1.25 16.67 -20.37
CA HIS A 209 -0.85 15.62 -19.43
C HIS A 209 -0.33 14.39 -20.19
N HIS A 210 0.94 14.03 -19.96
CA HIS A 210 1.59 12.90 -20.62
C HIS A 210 1.86 11.70 -19.71
N GLN A 211 1.72 11.89 -18.38
CA GLN A 211 1.96 10.84 -17.41
C GLN A 211 0.83 9.80 -17.45
N LYS A 212 1.20 8.55 -17.67
CA LYS A 212 0.25 7.45 -17.80
C LYS A 212 0.09 6.63 -16.53
N MET A 213 1.15 6.52 -15.72
CA MET A 213 1.16 5.69 -14.53
C MET A 213 1.93 6.33 -13.40
N ILE A 214 1.38 6.20 -12.19
CA ILE A 214 2.06 6.51 -10.94
C ILE A 214 2.09 5.25 -10.09
N ILE A 215 3.27 4.92 -9.58
CA ILE A 215 3.50 3.78 -8.71
C ILE A 215 3.94 4.28 -7.35
N TYR A 216 3.27 3.79 -6.31
CA TYR A 216 3.63 4.00 -4.91
C TYR A 216 4.05 2.68 -4.28
N SER A 217 5.32 2.57 -3.89
CA SER A 217 5.87 1.45 -3.12
C SER A 217 5.78 1.78 -1.63
N ALA A 218 4.97 1.01 -0.89
CA ALA A 218 4.61 1.36 0.47
C ALA A 218 4.43 0.11 1.36
N HIS A 219 3.53 0.19 2.33
CA HIS A 219 3.36 -0.78 3.40
C HIS A 219 1.94 -1.38 3.39
N ALA A 220 1.75 -2.49 4.12
CA ALA A 220 0.41 -3.04 4.36
C ALA A 220 -0.53 -1.99 4.96
N THR A 221 -0.03 -1.20 5.92
CA THR A 221 -0.78 -0.11 6.56
C THR A 221 -1.25 0.94 5.56
N THR A 222 -0.46 1.26 4.55
CA THR A 222 -0.83 2.21 3.50
C THR A 222 -2.04 1.70 2.69
N ILE A 223 -2.02 0.42 2.31
CA ILE A 223 -3.15 -0.20 1.61
C ILE A 223 -4.39 -0.22 2.51
N VAL A 224 -4.25 -0.61 3.77
CA VAL A 224 -5.37 -0.65 4.73
C VAL A 224 -5.96 0.74 4.94
N ALA A 225 -5.13 1.76 5.17
CA ALA A 225 -5.60 3.14 5.34
C ALA A 225 -6.37 3.64 4.10
N LEU A 226 -5.87 3.34 2.91
CA LEU A 226 -6.52 3.68 1.64
C LEU A 226 -7.86 2.95 1.48
N GLN A 227 -7.88 1.63 1.70
CA GLN A 227 -9.08 0.82 1.56
C GLN A 227 -10.13 1.12 2.64
N MET A 228 -9.72 1.48 3.86
CA MET A 228 -10.63 1.99 4.90
C MET A 228 -11.26 3.32 4.52
N ALA A 229 -10.48 4.24 3.93
CA ALA A 229 -11.01 5.50 3.43
C ALA A 229 -12.03 5.30 2.30
N LEU A 230 -11.87 4.24 1.51
CA LEU A 230 -12.78 3.84 0.42
C LEU A 230 -13.92 2.92 0.88
N HIS A 231 -13.94 2.47 2.13
CA HIS A 231 -14.88 1.46 2.64
C HIS A 231 -14.86 0.14 1.84
N VAL A 232 -13.69 -0.29 1.37
CA VAL A 232 -13.50 -1.54 0.61
C VAL A 232 -12.52 -2.51 1.27
N PHE A 233 -12.09 -2.23 2.49
CA PHE A 233 -11.17 -3.11 3.23
C PHE A 233 -11.85 -4.43 3.61
N ASN A 234 -11.21 -5.55 3.31
CA ASN A 234 -11.74 -6.89 3.54
C ASN A 234 -11.50 -7.45 4.96
N GLY A 235 -10.88 -6.68 5.86
CA GLY A 235 -10.56 -7.11 7.22
C GLY A 235 -9.33 -8.01 7.35
N LYS A 236 -8.61 -8.26 6.25
CA LYS A 236 -7.44 -9.14 6.23
C LYS A 236 -6.14 -8.37 6.05
N LEU A 237 -5.08 -8.87 6.71
CA LEU A 237 -3.74 -8.32 6.52
C LEU A 237 -3.34 -8.44 5.03
N PRO A 238 -3.00 -7.32 4.37
CA PRO A 238 -2.49 -7.38 3.00
C PRO A 238 -1.23 -8.24 2.92
N PRO A 239 -1.18 -9.26 2.06
CA PRO A 239 0.04 -10.04 1.87
C PRO A 239 1.15 -9.21 1.25
N TYR A 240 2.39 -9.70 1.33
CA TYR A 240 3.50 -9.09 0.59
C TYR A 240 3.17 -9.01 -0.90
N SER A 241 3.61 -7.94 -1.55
CA SER A 241 3.34 -7.68 -2.96
C SER A 241 1.85 -7.47 -3.32
N ALA A 242 0.98 -7.34 -2.32
CA ALA A 242 -0.41 -6.93 -2.59
C ALA A 242 -0.43 -5.55 -3.26
N CYS A 243 -1.32 -5.37 -4.22
CA CYS A 243 -1.39 -4.13 -4.99
C CYS A 243 -2.84 -3.67 -5.20
N HIS A 244 -3.10 -2.41 -4.88
CA HIS A 244 -4.35 -1.73 -5.19
C HIS A 244 -4.18 -0.89 -6.45
N PHE A 245 -4.99 -1.16 -7.46
CA PHE A 245 -5.00 -0.46 -8.74
C PHE A 245 -6.18 0.49 -8.82
N PHE A 246 -5.91 1.70 -9.32
CA PHE A 246 -6.92 2.62 -9.82
C PHE A 246 -6.68 2.82 -11.32
N GLU A 247 -7.70 2.66 -12.13
CA GLU A 247 -7.63 2.82 -13.57
C GLU A 247 -8.67 3.85 -14.02
N LEU A 248 -8.21 4.88 -14.72
CA LEU A 248 -9.06 5.92 -15.31
C LEU A 248 -9.35 5.58 -16.77
N TYR A 249 -10.61 5.57 -17.14
CA TYR A 249 -11.08 5.34 -18.49
C TYR A 249 -11.87 6.53 -19.01
N GLN A 250 -11.73 6.81 -20.30
CA GLN A 250 -12.64 7.69 -21.01
C GLN A 250 -13.65 6.83 -21.77
N GLU A 251 -14.92 6.97 -21.44
CA GLU A 251 -16.02 6.28 -22.10
C GLU A 251 -16.32 6.89 -23.47
N LYS A 252 -17.06 6.17 -24.32
CA LYS A 252 -17.42 6.64 -25.66
C LYS A 252 -18.19 7.96 -25.67
N ASN A 253 -18.94 8.26 -24.62
CA ASN A 253 -19.65 9.52 -24.43
C ASN A 253 -18.78 10.67 -23.90
N GLY A 254 -17.46 10.44 -23.75
CA GLY A 254 -16.51 11.41 -23.22
C GLY A 254 -16.43 11.48 -21.68
N GLN A 255 -17.27 10.77 -20.96
CA GLN A 255 -17.25 10.71 -19.52
C GLN A 255 -16.04 9.89 -19.03
N TYR A 256 -15.41 10.36 -17.93
CA TYR A 256 -14.33 9.61 -17.27
C TYR A 256 -14.88 8.76 -16.14
N THR A 257 -14.41 7.51 -16.07
CA THR A 257 -14.77 6.54 -15.05
C THR A 257 -13.55 5.95 -14.37
N ILE A 258 -13.70 5.54 -13.11
CA ILE A 258 -12.65 4.87 -12.32
C ILE A 258 -13.05 3.42 -12.09
N GLU A 259 -12.14 2.53 -12.38
CA GLU A 259 -12.19 1.14 -11.96
C GLU A 259 -11.11 0.88 -10.92
N MET A 260 -11.44 0.09 -9.89
CA MET A 260 -10.49 -0.33 -8.87
C MET A 260 -10.34 -1.85 -8.87
N TYR A 261 -9.12 -2.31 -8.63
CA TYR A 261 -8.77 -3.73 -8.51
C TYR A 261 -7.82 -3.96 -7.35
N TYR A 262 -7.92 -5.12 -6.73
CA TYR A 262 -7.02 -5.52 -5.67
C TYR A 262 -6.39 -6.89 -5.97
N ARG A 263 -5.06 -6.89 -6.10
CA ARG A 263 -4.25 -8.09 -6.27
C ARG A 263 -3.67 -8.48 -4.91
N ASN A 264 -4.23 -9.51 -4.30
CA ASN A 264 -3.78 -10.07 -3.03
C ASN A 264 -3.44 -11.57 -3.12
N ASN A 265 -3.32 -12.07 -4.33
CA ASN A 265 -2.91 -13.45 -4.63
C ASN A 265 -2.15 -13.46 -5.95
N THR A 266 -0.91 -13.97 -5.94
CA THR A 266 -0.04 -14.00 -7.13
C THR A 266 -0.50 -14.99 -8.19
N LEU A 267 -1.31 -15.98 -7.80
CA LEU A 267 -1.82 -17.05 -8.67
C LEU A 267 -3.16 -16.72 -9.31
N ARG A 268 -3.76 -15.58 -8.96
CA ARG A 268 -5.08 -15.16 -9.45
C ARG A 268 -5.02 -13.77 -10.02
N ASP A 269 -5.90 -13.48 -10.96
CA ASP A 269 -6.13 -12.11 -11.41
C ASP A 269 -6.62 -11.24 -10.26
N PRO A 270 -6.30 -9.93 -10.26
CA PRO A 270 -6.84 -8.98 -9.31
C PRO A 270 -8.37 -9.00 -9.35
N HIS A 271 -8.99 -8.99 -8.19
CA HIS A 271 -10.45 -8.90 -8.13
C HIS A 271 -10.91 -7.44 -8.15
N PRO A 272 -12.08 -7.18 -8.76
CA PRO A 272 -12.63 -5.83 -8.82
C PRO A 272 -13.10 -5.36 -7.45
N LEU A 273 -12.96 -4.06 -7.18
CA LEU A 273 -13.52 -3.38 -6.02
C LEU A 273 -14.51 -2.33 -6.48
N THR A 274 -15.68 -2.29 -5.83
CA THR A 274 -16.71 -1.30 -6.11
C THR A 274 -16.84 -0.33 -4.94
N LEU A 275 -16.73 0.98 -5.23
CA LEU A 275 -16.97 2.01 -4.22
C LEU A 275 -18.43 1.94 -3.75
N PRO A 276 -18.70 1.85 -2.43
CA PRO A 276 -20.06 1.90 -1.92
C PRO A 276 -20.82 3.13 -2.41
N GLY A 277 -22.04 2.92 -2.88
CA GLY A 277 -22.88 3.99 -3.47
C GLY A 277 -22.61 4.29 -4.94
N CYS A 278 -21.72 3.55 -5.59
CA CYS A 278 -21.44 3.68 -7.01
C CYS A 278 -21.50 2.34 -7.76
N SER A 279 -21.46 2.40 -9.08
CA SER A 279 -21.22 1.23 -9.94
C SER A 279 -19.72 0.93 -10.01
N PHE A 280 -19.36 -0.27 -10.48
CA PHE A 280 -17.96 -0.67 -10.66
C PHE A 280 -17.18 0.32 -11.54
N ARG A 281 -17.77 0.72 -12.67
CA ARG A 281 -17.28 1.83 -13.49
C ARG A 281 -17.86 3.13 -12.96
N CYS A 282 -17.22 3.65 -11.92
CA CYS A 282 -17.72 4.81 -11.22
C CYS A 282 -17.31 6.11 -11.93
N PRO A 283 -18.25 6.99 -12.33
CA PRO A 283 -17.91 8.31 -12.86
C PRO A 283 -16.99 9.08 -11.90
N LEU A 284 -15.95 9.72 -12.45
CA LEU A 284 -14.93 10.43 -11.67
C LEU A 284 -15.55 11.46 -10.69
N GLU A 285 -16.53 12.24 -11.16
CA GLU A 285 -17.21 13.23 -10.34
C GLU A 285 -18.03 12.57 -9.21
N ARG A 286 -18.71 11.47 -9.50
CA ARG A 286 -19.45 10.69 -8.50
C ARG A 286 -18.51 10.08 -7.47
N PHE A 287 -17.40 9.52 -7.92
CA PHE A 287 -16.36 8.96 -7.05
C PHE A 287 -15.85 10.01 -6.08
N THR A 288 -15.44 11.17 -6.60
CA THR A 288 -14.93 12.29 -5.79
C THR A 288 -15.97 12.78 -4.79
N HIS A 289 -17.23 12.87 -5.19
CA HIS A 289 -18.33 13.28 -4.30
C HIS A 289 -18.52 12.28 -3.15
N LEU A 290 -18.58 10.98 -3.46
CA LEU A 290 -18.80 9.93 -2.46
C LEU A 290 -17.67 9.85 -1.42
N VAL A 291 -16.42 10.08 -1.81
CA VAL A 291 -15.28 10.06 -0.88
C VAL A 291 -14.95 11.42 -0.28
N SER A 292 -15.70 12.46 -0.61
CA SER A 292 -15.46 13.84 -0.12
C SER A 292 -15.32 13.95 1.41
N PRO A 293 -16.04 13.17 2.24
CA PRO A 293 -15.88 13.24 3.70
C PRO A 293 -14.47 12.90 4.19
N VAL A 294 -13.70 12.08 3.46
CA VAL A 294 -12.34 11.67 3.84
C VAL A 294 -11.26 12.48 3.11
N LEU A 295 -11.62 13.35 2.17
CA LEU A 295 -10.66 14.19 1.47
C LEU A 295 -10.24 15.38 2.35
N ILE A 296 -9.00 15.32 2.82
CA ILE A 296 -8.44 16.34 3.70
C ILE A 296 -8.16 17.65 2.94
N GLN A 297 -8.48 18.80 3.54
CA GLN A 297 -8.21 20.12 2.95
C GLN A 297 -6.83 20.64 3.35
N HIS A 298 -6.54 20.65 4.65
CA HIS A 298 -5.30 21.15 5.23
C HIS A 298 -4.79 20.21 6.30
N TRP A 299 -3.96 19.24 5.91
CA TRP A 299 -3.49 18.18 6.79
C TRP A 299 -2.86 18.71 8.08
N THR A 300 -1.93 19.66 7.98
CA THR A 300 -1.25 20.24 9.14
C THR A 300 -2.22 20.93 10.12
N ARG A 301 -3.27 21.55 9.60
CA ARG A 301 -4.29 22.22 10.42
C ARG A 301 -5.22 21.18 11.08
N GLU A 302 -5.65 20.19 10.33
CA GLU A 302 -6.60 19.18 10.81
C GLU A 302 -5.97 18.18 11.79
N CYS A 303 -4.64 18.02 11.76
CA CYS A 303 -3.87 17.21 12.71
C CYS A 303 -3.66 17.88 14.08
N ARG A 304 -3.94 19.17 14.22
CA ARG A 304 -3.86 19.87 15.51
C ARG A 304 -5.08 19.50 16.39
N ILE A 305 -4.86 19.50 17.70
CA ILE A 305 -5.94 19.35 18.71
C ILE A 305 -6.59 20.70 18.91
#